data_ee0d56898291eaa2b183e7e15e557cdf
#
_entry.id   ee0d56898291eaa2b183e7e15e557cdf
#
_cell.length_a   1.000
_cell.length_b   1.000
_cell.length_c   1.000
_cell.angle_alpha   90.00
_cell.angle_beta   90.00
_cell.angle_gamma   90.00
#
_symmetry.space_group_name_H-M   'P 1'
#
loop_
_entity.id
_entity.type
_entity.pdbx_description
1 polymer ?
#
loop_
_entity_poly.entity_id
_entity_poly.type
_entity_poly.pdbx_seq_one_letter_code
_entity_poly.pdbx_strand_id
1 'polypeptide(L)'
;KKARQAAAKKTPHTISKSAAKNGTEYDANTLASRISTLYPELKDAYKENFQTYDEFLGDDFFVNHANKYIMETIRGNDKQQMKKLFKILSEIYENGSNDVQDLVVVTILGEIDNDEKLIAKCREEITDEDFYETLVAVNKYLASPAGKKAKELMKNPPAYKPPKKKQGMMSQMMQNSMPQQ
;
A
#
# COMPACT_ATOMS: atom_id res chain seq x y z
N LYS A 1 15.66 -23.04 -22.80
CA LYS A 1 15.58 -21.74 -23.52
C LYS A 1 14.13 -21.25 -23.73
N LYS A 2 13.14 -22.14 -23.91
CA LYS A 2 11.70 -21.72 -24.10
C LYS A 2 11.03 -21.18 -22.83
N ALA A 3 11.39 -21.65 -21.65
CA ALA A 3 10.78 -21.20 -20.38
C ALA A 3 11.17 -19.75 -20.00
N ARG A 4 12.38 -19.30 -20.35
CA ARG A 4 12.84 -17.93 -20.09
C ARG A 4 12.19 -16.87 -20.98
N GLN A 5 11.79 -17.22 -22.21
CA GLN A 5 11.12 -16.29 -23.12
C GLN A 5 9.62 -16.10 -22.79
N ALA A 6 8.98 -17.09 -22.15
CA ALA A 6 7.58 -16.97 -21.73
C ALA A 6 7.41 -16.07 -20.50
N ALA A 7 8.40 -15.99 -19.61
CA ALA A 7 8.36 -15.14 -18.42
C ALA A 7 8.50 -13.63 -18.76
N ALA A 8 9.23 -13.29 -19.82
CA ALA A 8 9.46 -11.90 -20.23
C ALA A 8 8.26 -11.20 -20.88
N LYS A 9 7.19 -11.93 -21.22
CA LYS A 9 5.98 -11.38 -21.87
C LYS A 9 4.79 -11.17 -20.93
N LYS A 10 4.91 -11.52 -19.65
CA LYS A 10 3.81 -11.34 -18.68
C LYS A 10 3.88 -9.94 -18.08
N THR A 11 2.91 -9.12 -18.41
CA THR A 11 2.69 -7.84 -17.74
C THR A 11 2.37 -8.05 -16.25
N PRO A 12 2.72 -7.12 -15.35
CA PRO A 12 2.49 -7.28 -13.90
C PRO A 12 1.07 -7.70 -13.52
N HIS A 13 0.05 -7.23 -14.26
CA HIS A 13 -1.37 -7.55 -13.99
C HIS A 13 -1.82 -8.94 -14.50
N THR A 14 -0.94 -9.74 -15.10
CA THR A 14 -1.25 -11.12 -15.55
C THR A 14 -0.54 -12.20 -14.74
N ILE A 15 0.04 -11.84 -13.59
CA ILE A 15 0.64 -12.82 -12.68
C ILE A 15 -0.46 -13.78 -12.18
N SER A 16 -0.30 -15.05 -12.47
CA SER A 16 -1.25 -16.09 -12.06
C SER A 16 -0.98 -16.57 -10.63
N LYS A 17 -1.98 -17.16 -9.98
CA LYS A 17 -1.81 -17.79 -8.66
C LYS A 17 -0.69 -18.84 -8.63
N SER A 18 -0.43 -19.51 -9.75
CA SER A 18 0.68 -20.46 -9.87
C SER A 18 2.05 -19.79 -9.83
N ALA A 19 2.18 -18.58 -10.36
CA ALA A 19 3.42 -17.80 -10.29
C ALA A 19 3.71 -17.34 -8.86
N ALA A 20 2.69 -16.90 -8.13
CA ALA A 20 2.81 -16.54 -6.71
C ALA A 20 3.29 -17.73 -5.84
N LYS A 21 2.74 -18.92 -6.07
CA LYS A 21 3.20 -20.16 -5.40
C LYS A 21 4.67 -20.51 -5.71
N ASN A 22 5.21 -20.06 -6.83
CA ASN A 22 6.59 -20.27 -7.24
C ASN A 22 7.54 -19.15 -6.73
N GLY A 23 7.15 -18.37 -5.71
CA GLY A 23 7.96 -17.33 -5.10
C GLY A 23 7.89 -15.97 -5.79
N THR A 24 6.96 -15.78 -6.74
CA THR A 24 6.67 -14.46 -7.31
C THR A 24 5.48 -13.87 -6.54
N GLU A 25 5.78 -13.00 -5.61
CA GLU A 25 4.75 -12.32 -4.82
C GLU A 25 4.18 -11.11 -5.58
N TYR A 26 2.89 -10.84 -5.36
CA TYR A 26 2.30 -9.59 -5.81
C TYR A 26 2.83 -8.43 -4.96
N ASP A 27 3.11 -7.32 -5.62
CA ASP A 27 3.61 -6.09 -5.02
C ASP A 27 2.64 -4.90 -5.19
N ALA A 28 3.00 -3.76 -4.63
CA ALA A 28 2.22 -2.54 -4.71
C ALA A 28 2.02 -2.06 -6.16
N ASN A 29 3.02 -2.25 -7.02
CA ASN A 29 2.93 -1.91 -8.43
C ASN A 29 1.90 -2.79 -9.16
N THR A 30 1.88 -4.09 -8.89
CA THR A 30 0.89 -5.02 -9.45
C THR A 30 -0.53 -4.60 -9.06
N LEU A 31 -0.74 -4.27 -7.78
CA LEU A 31 -2.02 -3.78 -7.28
C LEU A 31 -2.43 -2.49 -8.00
N ALA A 32 -1.55 -1.49 -8.04
CA ALA A 32 -1.83 -0.19 -8.66
C ALA A 32 -2.13 -0.31 -10.16
N SER A 33 -1.41 -1.15 -10.88
CA SER A 33 -1.65 -1.44 -12.29
C SER A 33 -3.05 -2.01 -12.52
N ARG A 34 -3.47 -2.97 -11.69
CA ARG A 34 -4.81 -3.57 -11.77
C ARG A 34 -5.92 -2.58 -11.40
N ILE A 35 -5.70 -1.79 -10.37
CA ILE A 35 -6.63 -0.72 -9.97
C ILE A 35 -6.75 0.35 -11.07
N SER A 36 -5.65 0.73 -11.70
CA SER A 36 -5.66 1.68 -12.83
C SER A 36 -6.32 1.12 -14.09
N THR A 37 -6.41 -0.21 -14.21
CA THR A 37 -7.19 -0.86 -15.26
C THR A 37 -8.69 -0.82 -14.93
N LEU A 38 -9.04 -1.00 -13.67
CA LEU A 38 -10.44 -0.91 -13.20
C LEU A 38 -10.97 0.53 -13.23
N TYR A 39 -10.10 1.51 -12.93
CA TYR A 39 -10.39 2.95 -12.95
C TYR A 39 -9.46 3.65 -13.94
N PRO A 40 -9.85 3.76 -15.24
CA PRO A 40 -9.00 4.32 -16.29
C PRO A 40 -8.54 5.76 -16.04
N GLU A 41 -9.26 6.50 -15.22
CA GLU A 41 -8.93 7.86 -14.77
C GLU A 41 -7.61 7.93 -14.01
N LEU A 42 -7.16 6.81 -13.44
CA LEU A 42 -5.91 6.72 -12.68
C LEU A 42 -4.67 6.49 -13.53
N LYS A 43 -4.80 6.25 -14.84
CA LYS A 43 -3.68 5.88 -15.71
C LYS A 43 -2.57 6.92 -15.73
N ASP A 44 -2.93 8.19 -15.72
CA ASP A 44 -1.94 9.27 -15.77
C ASP A 44 -1.22 9.39 -14.42
N ALA A 45 -1.95 9.37 -13.31
CA ALA A 45 -1.36 9.37 -11.96
C ALA A 45 -0.45 8.15 -11.74
N TYR A 46 -0.82 6.99 -12.25
CA TYR A 46 0.00 5.77 -12.18
C TYR A 46 1.34 5.94 -12.93
N LYS A 47 1.31 6.52 -14.13
CA LYS A 47 2.54 6.80 -14.91
C LYS A 47 3.40 7.87 -14.24
N GLU A 48 2.78 8.92 -13.75
CA GLU A 48 3.45 10.04 -13.11
C GLU A 48 4.17 9.63 -11.83
N ASN A 49 3.63 8.68 -11.08
CA ASN A 49 4.28 8.14 -9.88
C ASN A 49 5.67 7.58 -10.20
N PHE A 50 5.82 6.77 -11.27
CA PHE A 50 7.13 6.27 -11.70
C PHE A 50 8.07 7.36 -12.19
N GLN A 51 7.57 8.39 -12.88
CA GLN A 51 8.40 9.47 -13.40
C GLN A 51 8.96 10.35 -12.29
N THR A 52 8.23 10.46 -11.19
CA THR A 52 8.61 11.33 -10.07
C THR A 52 9.61 10.66 -9.12
N TYR A 53 9.52 9.35 -8.92
CA TYR A 53 10.19 8.67 -7.80
C TYR A 53 11.22 7.60 -8.18
N ASP A 54 11.47 7.35 -9.46
CA ASP A 54 12.30 6.26 -9.98
C ASP A 54 11.86 4.84 -9.55
N GLU A 55 11.00 4.73 -8.55
CA GLU A 55 10.33 3.51 -8.08
C GLU A 55 8.85 3.78 -7.83
N PHE A 56 8.04 2.72 -7.74
CA PHE A 56 6.62 2.89 -7.47
C PHE A 56 6.36 3.10 -5.98
N LEU A 57 5.82 4.27 -5.62
CA LEU A 57 5.39 4.59 -4.26
C LEU A 57 3.90 4.32 -4.08
N GLY A 58 3.58 3.13 -3.53
CA GLY A 58 2.21 2.67 -3.37
C GLY A 58 1.37 3.59 -2.48
N ASP A 59 1.85 3.93 -1.30
CA ASP A 59 1.11 4.78 -0.36
C ASP A 59 0.75 6.14 -0.97
N ASP A 60 1.69 6.78 -1.66
CA ASP A 60 1.44 8.07 -2.33
C ASP A 60 0.36 7.94 -3.40
N PHE A 61 0.45 6.92 -4.25
CA PHE A 61 -0.53 6.68 -5.31
C PHE A 61 -1.94 6.43 -4.75
N PHE A 62 -2.07 5.56 -3.74
CA PHE A 62 -3.38 5.23 -3.18
C PHE A 62 -3.97 6.37 -2.38
N VAL A 63 -3.23 7.00 -1.48
CA VAL A 63 -3.73 8.09 -0.64
C VAL A 63 -4.13 9.31 -1.47
N ASN A 64 -3.31 9.70 -2.44
CA ASN A 64 -3.52 10.95 -3.17
C ASN A 64 -4.40 10.79 -4.41
N HIS A 65 -4.56 9.59 -4.96
CA HIS A 65 -5.27 9.40 -6.23
C HIS A 65 -6.32 8.29 -6.20
N ALA A 66 -5.95 7.05 -5.83
CA ALA A 66 -6.80 5.88 -6.05
C ALA A 66 -7.91 5.71 -5.03
N ASN A 67 -7.66 6.00 -3.74
CA ASN A 67 -8.61 5.76 -2.66
C ASN A 67 -9.97 6.45 -2.87
N LYS A 68 -9.98 7.61 -3.50
CA LYS A 68 -11.20 8.31 -3.86
C LYS A 68 -12.14 7.42 -4.67
N TYR A 69 -11.65 6.82 -5.75
CA TYR A 69 -12.44 5.97 -6.65
C TYR A 69 -12.84 4.65 -5.97
N ILE A 70 -11.93 4.07 -5.20
CA ILE A 70 -12.19 2.84 -4.44
C ILE A 70 -13.30 3.08 -3.42
N MET A 71 -13.24 4.16 -2.66
CA MET A 71 -14.26 4.49 -1.66
C MET A 71 -15.60 4.89 -2.29
N GLU A 72 -15.61 5.53 -3.44
CA GLU A 72 -16.84 5.80 -4.21
C GLU A 72 -17.52 4.48 -4.60
N THR A 73 -16.75 3.47 -5.03
CA THR A 73 -17.28 2.13 -5.31
C THR A 73 -17.86 1.45 -4.08
N ILE A 74 -17.14 1.47 -2.94
CA ILE A 74 -17.58 0.83 -1.70
C ILE A 74 -18.85 1.52 -1.14
N ARG A 75 -18.93 2.82 -1.20
CA ARG A 75 -20.11 3.60 -0.75
C ARG A 75 -21.28 3.52 -1.72
N GLY A 76 -21.01 3.29 -2.99
CA GLY A 76 -22.01 3.24 -4.05
C GLY A 76 -22.84 1.95 -4.05
N ASN A 77 -23.68 1.79 -5.09
CA ASN A 77 -24.58 0.66 -5.23
C ASN A 77 -24.27 -0.20 -6.46
N ASP A 78 -23.16 0.04 -7.15
CA ASP A 78 -22.73 -0.78 -8.29
C ASP A 78 -22.10 -2.10 -7.81
N LYS A 79 -22.93 -3.14 -7.73
CA LYS A 79 -22.52 -4.47 -7.30
C LYS A 79 -21.48 -5.10 -8.22
N GLN A 80 -21.50 -4.80 -9.51
CA GLN A 80 -20.53 -5.38 -10.46
C GLN A 80 -19.16 -4.75 -10.29
N GLN A 81 -19.11 -3.43 -10.10
CA GLN A 81 -17.87 -2.72 -9.82
C GLN A 81 -17.28 -3.16 -8.47
N MET A 82 -18.14 -3.32 -7.48
CA MET A 82 -17.76 -3.83 -6.16
C MET A 82 -17.12 -5.23 -6.24
N LYS A 83 -17.72 -6.16 -6.99
CA LYS A 83 -17.16 -7.50 -7.24
C LYS A 83 -15.80 -7.46 -7.94
N LYS A 84 -15.66 -6.62 -8.96
CA LYS A 84 -14.39 -6.46 -9.68
C LYS A 84 -13.29 -5.91 -8.77
N LEU A 85 -13.62 -4.91 -7.96
CA LEU A 85 -12.71 -4.33 -6.98
C LEU A 85 -12.23 -5.38 -5.96
N PHE A 86 -13.16 -6.06 -5.31
CA PHE A 86 -12.81 -7.04 -4.27
C PHE A 86 -12.18 -8.31 -4.82
N LYS A 87 -12.43 -8.67 -6.07
CA LYS A 87 -11.66 -9.73 -6.74
C LYS A 87 -10.18 -9.36 -6.83
N ILE A 88 -9.86 -8.11 -7.15
CA ILE A 88 -8.47 -7.62 -7.18
C ILE A 88 -7.88 -7.61 -5.77
N LEU A 89 -8.56 -6.99 -4.81
CA LEU A 89 -8.07 -6.83 -3.45
C LEU A 89 -7.84 -8.17 -2.75
N SER A 90 -8.79 -9.12 -2.89
CA SER A 90 -8.66 -10.46 -2.28
C SER A 90 -7.51 -11.26 -2.90
N GLU A 91 -7.37 -11.25 -4.23
CA GLU A 91 -6.30 -11.96 -4.90
C GLU A 91 -4.91 -11.40 -4.54
N ILE A 92 -4.79 -10.08 -4.43
CA ILE A 92 -3.57 -9.41 -3.98
C ILE A 92 -3.29 -9.72 -2.51
N TYR A 93 -4.29 -9.68 -1.63
CA TYR A 93 -4.12 -9.98 -0.21
C TYR A 93 -3.67 -11.44 0.00
N GLU A 94 -4.31 -12.40 -0.66
CA GLU A 94 -4.00 -13.83 -0.52
C GLU A 94 -2.61 -14.22 -1.04
N ASN A 95 -2.08 -13.50 -2.02
CA ASN A 95 -0.85 -13.88 -2.74
C ASN A 95 0.23 -12.80 -2.70
N GLY A 96 0.05 -11.74 -1.95
CA GLY A 96 1.00 -10.63 -1.86
C GLY A 96 1.95 -10.74 -0.67
N SER A 97 2.99 -9.91 -0.70
CA SER A 97 3.88 -9.69 0.43
C SER A 97 3.15 -9.02 1.60
N ASN A 98 3.76 -9.06 2.79
CA ASN A 98 3.20 -8.37 3.96
C ASN A 98 3.01 -6.87 3.70
N ASP A 99 3.93 -6.23 2.99
CA ASP A 99 3.84 -4.80 2.67
C ASP A 99 2.62 -4.48 1.80
N VAL A 100 2.29 -5.32 0.82
CA VAL A 100 1.10 -5.09 -0.01
C VAL A 100 -0.19 -5.48 0.71
N GLN A 101 -0.15 -6.45 1.60
CA GLN A 101 -1.27 -6.76 2.50
C GLN A 101 -1.59 -5.56 3.39
N ASP A 102 -0.59 -4.95 4.00
CA ASP A 102 -0.74 -3.72 4.80
C ASP A 102 -1.26 -2.57 3.96
N LEU A 103 -0.79 -2.41 2.72
CA LEU A 103 -1.32 -1.42 1.80
C LEU A 103 -2.83 -1.60 1.55
N VAL A 104 -3.29 -2.83 1.38
CA VAL A 104 -4.72 -3.14 1.18
C VAL A 104 -5.54 -2.82 2.43
N VAL A 105 -5.14 -3.31 3.61
CA VAL A 105 -5.98 -3.22 4.81
C VAL A 105 -5.83 -1.90 5.57
N VAL A 106 -4.65 -1.29 5.58
CA VAL A 106 -4.36 -0.05 6.31
C VAL A 106 -4.57 1.17 5.43
N THR A 107 -3.89 1.23 4.29
CA THR A 107 -3.87 2.43 3.43
C THR A 107 -5.15 2.57 2.62
N ILE A 108 -5.68 1.48 2.08
CA ILE A 108 -6.88 1.49 1.23
C ILE A 108 -8.14 1.32 2.09
N LEU A 109 -8.33 0.16 2.68
CA LEU A 109 -9.56 -0.17 3.41
C LEU A 109 -9.65 0.49 4.80
N GLY A 110 -8.56 1.04 5.30
CA GLY A 110 -8.56 1.92 6.48
C GLY A 110 -9.35 3.22 6.28
N GLU A 111 -9.63 3.62 5.04
CA GLU A 111 -10.48 4.78 4.74
C GLU A 111 -11.98 4.51 5.00
N ILE A 112 -12.38 3.27 5.26
CA ILE A 112 -13.73 2.90 5.70
C ILE A 112 -14.06 3.53 7.05
N ASP A 113 -13.05 3.86 7.84
CA ASP A 113 -13.17 4.58 9.13
C ASP A 113 -14.10 3.89 10.14
N ASN A 114 -14.01 2.56 10.19
CA ASN A 114 -14.80 1.71 11.07
C ASN A 114 -16.33 1.82 10.88
N ASP A 115 -16.79 2.24 9.71
CA ASP A 115 -18.23 2.27 9.38
C ASP A 115 -18.76 0.84 9.25
N GLU A 116 -19.61 0.43 10.19
CA GLU A 116 -20.16 -0.93 10.26
C GLU A 116 -20.94 -1.33 9.00
N LYS A 117 -21.64 -0.37 8.37
CA LYS A 117 -22.40 -0.64 7.14
C LYS A 117 -21.48 -0.93 5.96
N LEU A 118 -20.39 -0.17 5.86
CA LEU A 118 -19.39 -0.38 4.81
C LEU A 118 -18.61 -1.68 5.04
N ILE A 119 -18.27 -2.00 6.29
CA ILE A 119 -17.64 -3.27 6.66
C ILE A 119 -18.55 -4.45 6.30
N ALA A 120 -19.85 -4.35 6.58
CA ALA A 120 -20.82 -5.39 6.20
C ALA A 120 -20.91 -5.57 4.67
N LYS A 121 -20.89 -4.48 3.89
CA LYS A 121 -20.81 -4.55 2.42
C LYS A 121 -19.54 -5.25 1.93
N CYS A 122 -18.40 -4.95 2.55
CA CYS A 122 -17.14 -5.62 2.24
C CYS A 122 -17.21 -7.12 2.55
N ARG A 123 -17.87 -7.50 3.66
CA ARG A 123 -18.08 -8.91 4.02
C ARG A 123 -18.77 -9.73 2.94
N GLU A 124 -19.72 -9.13 2.23
CA GLU A 124 -20.44 -9.82 1.15
C GLU A 124 -19.50 -10.24 0.00
N GLU A 125 -18.40 -9.53 -0.19
CA GLU A 125 -17.44 -9.75 -1.28
C GLU A 125 -16.17 -10.50 -0.82
N ILE A 126 -15.84 -10.49 0.47
CA ILE A 126 -14.65 -11.16 1.02
C ILE A 126 -15.03 -12.56 1.47
N THR A 127 -14.45 -13.57 0.83
CA THR A 127 -14.65 -14.99 1.18
C THR A 127 -13.57 -15.54 2.10
N ASP A 128 -12.39 -14.93 2.12
CA ASP A 128 -11.28 -15.30 2.99
C ASP A 128 -11.50 -14.76 4.41
N GLU A 129 -11.52 -15.65 5.40
CA GLU A 129 -11.81 -15.27 6.79
C GLU A 129 -10.68 -14.44 7.40
N ASP A 130 -9.43 -14.79 7.13
CA ASP A 130 -8.26 -14.05 7.63
C ASP A 130 -8.25 -12.62 7.11
N PHE A 131 -8.55 -12.43 5.84
CA PHE A 131 -8.68 -11.09 5.26
C PHE A 131 -9.79 -10.28 5.93
N TYR A 132 -10.96 -10.89 6.15
CA TYR A 132 -12.07 -10.21 6.81
C TYR A 132 -11.77 -9.86 8.27
N GLU A 133 -11.23 -10.79 9.05
CA GLU A 133 -10.85 -10.55 10.44
C GLU A 133 -9.80 -9.44 10.55
N THR A 134 -8.81 -9.44 9.65
CA THR A 134 -7.79 -8.39 9.58
C THR A 134 -8.40 -7.04 9.24
N LEU A 135 -9.32 -6.97 8.27
CA LEU A 135 -10.06 -5.76 7.92
C LEU A 135 -10.77 -5.17 9.14
N VAL A 136 -11.51 -5.98 9.87
CA VAL A 136 -12.24 -5.56 11.07
C VAL A 136 -11.29 -5.07 12.16
N ALA A 137 -10.25 -5.84 12.46
CA ALA A 137 -9.27 -5.50 13.49
C ALA A 137 -8.53 -4.20 13.19
N VAL A 138 -8.08 -4.00 11.96
CA VAL A 138 -7.37 -2.80 11.52
C VAL A 138 -8.29 -1.58 11.60
N ASN A 139 -9.53 -1.66 11.11
CA ASN A 139 -10.49 -0.57 11.18
C ASN A 139 -10.81 -0.18 12.62
N LYS A 140 -10.98 -1.14 13.50
CA LYS A 140 -11.18 -0.90 14.93
C LYS A 140 -9.96 -0.21 15.57
N TYR A 141 -8.76 -0.66 15.25
CA TYR A 141 -7.53 -0.02 15.73
C TYR A 141 -7.40 1.42 15.22
N LEU A 142 -7.60 1.65 13.92
CA LEU A 142 -7.48 2.99 13.32
C LEU A 142 -8.52 3.98 13.86
N ALA A 143 -9.67 3.51 14.32
CA ALA A 143 -10.69 4.33 14.99
C ALA A 143 -10.32 4.68 16.44
N SER A 144 -9.37 3.97 17.06
CA SER A 144 -8.88 4.27 18.40
C SER A 144 -8.04 5.56 18.44
N PRO A 145 -7.84 6.19 19.62
CA PRO A 145 -6.99 7.38 19.73
C PRO A 145 -5.56 7.17 19.21
N ALA A 146 -4.97 6.00 19.50
CA ALA A 146 -3.64 5.64 19.00
C ALA A 146 -3.62 5.48 17.48
N GLY A 147 -4.63 4.81 16.91
CA GLY A 147 -4.78 4.62 15.47
C GLY A 147 -5.02 5.93 14.73
N LYS A 148 -5.82 6.83 15.25
CA LYS A 148 -6.03 8.17 14.68
C LYS A 148 -4.74 8.96 14.61
N LYS A 149 -3.93 8.91 15.67
CA LYS A 149 -2.60 9.55 15.69
C LYS A 149 -1.66 8.91 14.66
N ALA A 150 -1.66 7.59 14.54
CA ALA A 150 -0.85 6.88 13.54
C ALA A 150 -1.26 7.25 12.12
N LYS A 151 -2.56 7.30 11.83
CA LYS A 151 -3.12 7.70 10.52
C LYS A 151 -2.75 9.14 10.16
N GLU A 152 -2.77 10.05 11.12
CA GLU A 152 -2.35 11.44 10.92
C GLU A 152 -0.87 11.54 10.59
N LEU A 153 -0.01 10.78 11.27
CA LEU A 153 1.43 10.72 10.98
C LEU A 153 1.73 10.13 9.60
N MET A 154 0.92 9.18 9.12
CA MET A 154 1.05 8.63 7.77
C MET A 154 0.69 9.66 6.69
N LYS A 155 -0.33 10.49 6.93
CA LYS A 155 -0.75 11.55 6.00
C LYS A 155 0.21 12.74 6.00
N ASN A 156 0.79 13.05 7.15
CA ASN A 156 1.69 14.17 7.35
C ASN A 156 2.97 13.67 8.06
N PRO A 157 3.86 12.95 7.37
CA PRO A 157 5.07 12.44 7.98
C PRO A 157 5.92 13.61 8.51
N PRO A 158 6.49 13.49 9.72
CA PRO A 158 7.39 14.51 10.24
C PRO A 158 8.61 14.66 9.32
N ALA A 159 9.08 15.90 9.14
CA ALA A 159 10.28 16.16 8.35
C ALA A 159 11.46 15.31 8.84
N TYR A 160 12.15 14.64 7.93
CA TYR A 160 13.33 13.85 8.25
C TYR A 160 14.38 14.72 8.94
N LYS A 161 14.71 14.36 10.16
CA LYS A 161 15.84 14.95 10.90
C LYS A 161 17.00 13.95 10.84
N PRO A 162 18.07 14.25 10.08
CA PRO A 162 19.23 13.35 10.07
C PRO A 162 19.76 13.17 11.49
N PRO A 163 20.21 11.96 11.85
CA PRO A 163 20.81 11.74 13.15
C PRO A 163 21.99 12.70 13.34
N LYS A 164 22.02 13.40 14.48
CA LYS A 164 23.15 14.24 14.83
C LYS A 164 24.40 13.36 14.80
N LYS A 165 25.36 13.67 13.91
CA LYS A 165 26.67 13.02 13.95
C LYS A 165 27.21 13.17 15.37
N LYS A 166 27.35 12.05 16.09
CA LYS A 166 28.10 12.03 17.33
C LYS A 166 29.50 12.50 16.95
N GLN A 167 29.90 13.69 17.40
CA GLN A 167 31.30 14.12 17.30
C GLN A 167 32.11 13.02 17.98
N GLY A 168 32.91 12.32 17.18
CA GLY A 168 33.72 11.25 17.72
C GLY A 168 34.64 11.80 18.78
N MET A 169 34.88 11.03 19.83
CA MET A 169 35.78 11.37 20.93
C MET A 169 37.17 11.88 20.46
N MET A 170 37.62 11.45 19.29
CA MET A 170 38.83 11.93 18.64
C MET A 170 38.78 13.41 18.23
N SER A 171 37.64 13.93 17.84
CA SER A 171 37.49 15.35 17.46
C SER A 171 37.59 16.28 18.70
N GLN A 172 37.12 15.80 19.86
CA GLN A 172 37.27 16.55 21.12
C GLN A 172 38.71 16.54 21.65
N MET A 173 39.43 15.43 21.44
CA MET A 173 40.87 15.37 21.86
C MET A 173 41.75 16.28 21.02
N MET A 174 41.48 16.46 19.74
CA MET A 174 42.25 17.36 18.87
C MET A 174 42.03 18.84 19.18
N GLN A 175 40.83 19.22 19.66
CA GLN A 175 40.55 20.62 20.02
C GLN A 175 41.19 21.01 21.35
N ASN A 176 41.45 20.06 22.25
CA ASN A 176 42.11 20.33 23.56
C ASN A 176 43.64 20.28 23.50
N SER A 177 44.24 19.97 22.36
CA SER A 177 45.70 19.83 22.22
C SER A 177 46.37 21.03 21.52
N MET A 178 45.65 22.09 21.21
CA MET A 178 46.28 23.31 20.67
C MET A 178 46.83 24.19 21.83
N PRO A 179 48.13 24.48 21.87
CA PRO A 179 48.69 25.42 22.83
C PRO A 179 48.17 26.82 22.53
N GLN A 180 47.63 27.48 23.53
CA GLN A 180 47.30 28.89 23.45
C GLN A 180 48.63 29.70 23.37
N GLN A 181 48.79 30.39 22.26
CA GLN A 181 49.78 31.46 22.13
C GLN A 181 49.15 32.78 22.57
#